data_43b224d03ff50441fcbd6a6779a9bde6
#
_entry.id   43b224d03ff50441fcbd6a6779a9bde6
#
_cell.length_a   1.000
_cell.length_b   1.000
_cell.length_c   1.000
_cell.angle_alpha   90.00
_cell.angle_beta   90.00
_cell.angle_gamma   90.00
#
_symmetry.space_group_name_H-M   'P 1'
#
loop_
_entity.id
_entity.type
_entity.pdbx_description
1 polymer ?
#
loop_
_entity_poly.entity_id
_entity_poly.type
_entity_poly.pdbx_seq_one_letter_code
_entity_poly.pdbx_strand_id
1 'polypeptide(L)'
;MKSRNYYFLVLFCVCWILTTSLRDRAFLPPDPKREVTSLTAGDVVSAIKKNVTCTWQEETVDTYKSGTDQTQVTGIATTFLATLDVLQRAQKQGLNMIITHEPTYYNHFDDSDFFQSDPVFLAKKSFIDEHNLVVFRFHDHWHRTSPDGIYQGVVANLDWQKYRVQSDEMIFKFPDQSVEEMAVYLSEHYDTYSVRVVGDPTMVFSKLAMAAGAPGSQAQINLLRRDDVEILIAGETHEWETVEWVRDAVTQGRKKAMILVGHANSEEAGMEYCAEWLSGFIKDVPIKFLPAGDPFWGPSK
;
A
#
# COMPACT_ATOMS: atom_id res chain seq x y z
N MET A 1 -2.02 40.31 -66.64
CA MET A 1 -0.92 40.44 -67.65
C MET A 1 0.14 39.39 -67.31
N LYS A 2 0.50 38.58 -68.37
CA LYS A 2 1.69 37.73 -68.55
C LYS A 2 1.86 36.58 -67.59
N SER A 3 1.59 35.35 -67.93
CA SER A 3 2.15 34.35 -68.91
C SER A 3 3.25 33.50 -68.28
N ARG A 4 2.89 32.21 -68.11
CA ARG A 4 3.47 31.01 -68.83
C ARG A 4 4.92 30.69 -68.49
N ASN A 5 5.22 29.47 -67.96
CA ASN A 5 5.63 28.37 -68.86
C ASN A 5 5.71 27.04 -68.12
N TYR A 6 5.22 26.02 -68.80
CA TYR A 6 5.39 24.58 -68.51
C TYR A 6 6.77 24.11 -68.91
N TYR A 7 7.38 23.21 -68.15
CA TYR A 7 8.30 22.21 -68.69
C TYR A 7 8.01 20.85 -68.12
N PHE A 8 7.57 19.97 -69.01
CA PHE A 8 7.54 18.51 -68.81
C PHE A 8 8.98 17.98 -68.84
N LEU A 9 9.35 17.17 -67.91
CA LEU A 9 10.48 16.26 -68.06
C LEU A 9 10.05 14.85 -67.67
N VAL A 10 10.00 14.03 -68.71
CA VAL A 10 9.85 12.58 -68.64
C VAL A 10 11.21 11.98 -68.23
N LEU A 11 11.28 11.19 -67.19
CA LEU A 11 12.47 10.36 -66.95
C LEU A 11 12.07 8.96 -66.55
N PHE A 12 12.65 8.07 -67.29
CA PHE A 12 12.60 6.63 -67.36
C PHE A 12 12.54 5.87 -66.02
N CYS A 13 11.58 4.91 -65.93
CA CYS A 13 11.59 3.80 -65.00
C CYS A 13 12.78 2.88 -65.28
N VAL A 14 13.64 2.69 -64.29
CA VAL A 14 14.53 1.54 -64.21
C VAL A 14 14.06 0.67 -63.07
N CYS A 15 13.32 -0.40 -63.41
CA CYS A 15 13.00 -1.48 -62.47
C CYS A 15 14.27 -2.25 -62.13
N TRP A 16 14.75 -2.05 -60.91
CA TRP A 16 15.66 -3.01 -60.31
C TRP A 16 14.84 -4.02 -59.52
N ILE A 17 14.75 -5.22 -60.07
CA ILE A 17 14.20 -6.38 -59.38
C ILE A 17 15.24 -6.84 -58.35
N LEU A 18 15.05 -6.46 -57.09
CA LEU A 18 15.77 -7.05 -55.97
C LEU A 18 15.03 -8.32 -55.56
N THR A 19 15.52 -9.47 -55.99
CA THR A 19 15.16 -10.78 -55.49
C THR A 19 15.73 -10.92 -54.07
N THR A 20 14.93 -10.55 -53.07
CA THR A 20 15.22 -10.92 -51.67
C THR A 20 14.86 -12.39 -51.47
N SER A 21 15.86 -13.18 -51.31
CA SER A 21 15.78 -14.58 -50.85
C SER A 21 14.99 -14.63 -49.53
N LEU A 22 13.76 -15.12 -49.59
CA LEU A 22 13.01 -15.59 -48.39
C LEU A 22 13.76 -16.83 -47.85
N ARG A 23 14.65 -16.60 -46.90
CA ARG A 23 15.10 -17.67 -46.04
C ARG A 23 13.91 -18.18 -45.25
N ASP A 24 13.50 -19.39 -45.56
CA ASP A 24 12.60 -20.20 -44.76
C ASP A 24 13.08 -20.18 -43.27
N ARG A 25 12.42 -19.35 -42.44
CA ARG A 25 12.51 -19.54 -41.02
C ARG A 25 11.74 -20.81 -40.72
N ALA A 26 12.48 -21.91 -40.55
CA ALA A 26 11.94 -23.12 -40.02
C ALA A 26 11.18 -22.79 -38.73
N PHE A 27 9.89 -23.03 -38.74
CA PHE A 27 9.02 -22.96 -37.57
C PHE A 27 9.48 -24.12 -36.67
N LEU A 28 10.33 -23.77 -35.68
CA LEU A 28 10.67 -24.75 -34.64
C LEU A 28 9.39 -25.01 -33.85
N PRO A 29 8.94 -26.27 -33.76
CA PRO A 29 7.81 -26.58 -32.90
C PRO A 29 8.15 -26.17 -31.48
N PRO A 30 7.15 -25.68 -30.69
CA PRO A 30 7.37 -25.33 -29.29
C PRO A 30 7.97 -26.51 -28.55
N ASP A 31 8.99 -26.25 -27.73
CA ASP A 31 9.67 -27.26 -26.92
C ASP A 31 8.63 -27.95 -26.01
N PRO A 32 8.35 -29.25 -26.17
CA PRO A 32 7.29 -29.94 -25.41
C PRO A 32 7.64 -30.15 -23.92
N LYS A 33 8.76 -29.60 -23.44
CA LYS A 33 9.23 -29.79 -22.05
C LYS A 33 9.17 -28.54 -21.18
N ARG A 34 8.65 -27.42 -21.64
CA ARG A 34 8.34 -26.34 -20.74
C ARG A 34 6.94 -26.61 -20.16
N GLU A 35 6.87 -27.46 -19.13
CA GLU A 35 5.76 -27.41 -18.19
C GLU A 35 5.67 -25.97 -17.72
N VAL A 36 4.64 -25.27 -18.16
CA VAL A 36 4.24 -24.00 -17.56
C VAL A 36 3.72 -24.42 -16.18
N THR A 37 4.61 -24.50 -15.19
CA THR A 37 4.18 -24.63 -13.80
C THR A 37 3.40 -23.38 -13.49
N SER A 38 2.08 -23.53 -13.50
CA SER A 38 1.17 -22.42 -13.21
C SER A 38 1.37 -22.03 -11.75
N LEU A 39 1.65 -20.73 -11.50
CA LEU A 39 1.86 -20.20 -10.17
C LEU A 39 0.61 -20.41 -9.29
N THR A 40 0.78 -21.03 -8.13
CA THR A 40 -0.30 -21.20 -7.14
C THR A 40 -0.21 -20.15 -6.03
N ALA A 41 -1.30 -19.96 -5.28
CA ALA A 41 -1.28 -19.09 -4.11
C ALA A 41 -0.31 -19.60 -3.04
N GLY A 42 -0.13 -20.93 -2.93
CA GLY A 42 0.87 -21.54 -2.05
C GLY A 42 2.30 -21.20 -2.46
N ASP A 43 2.61 -21.13 -3.76
CA ASP A 43 3.91 -20.71 -4.26
C ASP A 43 4.16 -19.23 -3.91
N VAL A 44 3.16 -18.37 -4.07
CA VAL A 44 3.27 -16.95 -3.69
C VAL A 44 3.53 -16.79 -2.21
N VAL A 45 2.73 -17.44 -1.34
CA VAL A 45 2.92 -17.37 0.11
C VAL A 45 4.27 -17.97 0.54
N SER A 46 4.71 -19.05 -0.10
CA SER A 46 6.03 -19.64 0.14
C SER A 46 7.16 -18.68 -0.25
N ALA A 47 7.00 -17.96 -1.36
CA ALA A 47 7.95 -16.92 -1.77
C ALA A 47 7.98 -15.76 -0.78
N ILE A 48 6.82 -15.30 -0.28
CA ILE A 48 6.73 -14.29 0.78
C ILE A 48 7.50 -14.75 2.02
N LYS A 49 7.18 -15.95 2.54
CA LYS A 49 7.84 -16.52 3.72
C LYS A 49 9.36 -16.63 3.59
N LYS A 50 9.85 -16.90 2.38
CA LYS A 50 11.28 -17.00 2.10
C LYS A 50 11.98 -15.64 2.06
N ASN A 51 11.28 -14.57 1.70
CA ASN A 51 11.87 -13.26 1.46
C ASN A 51 11.68 -12.26 2.60
N VAL A 52 10.79 -12.53 3.58
CA VAL A 52 10.76 -11.74 4.83
C VAL A 52 12.06 -11.98 5.61
N THR A 53 12.52 -10.97 6.34
CA THR A 53 13.78 -11.04 7.12
C THR A 53 13.57 -11.55 8.55
N CYS A 54 12.30 -11.74 8.97
CA CYS A 54 11.95 -12.26 10.28
C CYS A 54 11.60 -13.75 10.23
N THR A 55 11.62 -14.41 11.39
CA THR A 55 11.12 -15.79 11.52
C THR A 55 9.60 -15.80 11.40
N TRP A 56 9.08 -16.65 10.52
CA TRP A 56 7.64 -16.84 10.39
C TRP A 56 7.05 -17.47 11.67
N GLN A 57 5.98 -16.87 12.18
CA GLN A 57 5.27 -17.32 13.37
C GLN A 57 4.04 -18.13 12.95
N GLU A 58 3.69 -19.18 13.70
CA GLU A 58 2.47 -19.95 13.44
C GLU A 58 1.23 -19.23 13.99
N GLU A 59 1.35 -18.59 15.16
CA GLU A 59 0.30 -17.73 15.72
C GLU A 59 0.38 -16.35 15.07
N THR A 60 -0.42 -16.13 14.05
CA THR A 60 -0.41 -14.90 13.25
C THR A 60 -1.75 -14.70 12.54
N VAL A 61 -2.06 -13.45 12.22
CA VAL A 61 -3.19 -13.10 11.36
C VAL A 61 -2.86 -13.27 9.85
N ASP A 62 -1.60 -13.54 9.51
CA ASP A 62 -1.12 -13.70 8.13
C ASP A 62 -1.52 -15.08 7.58
N THR A 63 -2.78 -15.19 7.23
CA THR A 63 -3.43 -16.43 6.78
C THR A 63 -4.36 -16.16 5.58
N TYR A 64 -4.75 -17.23 4.90
CA TYR A 64 -5.82 -17.14 3.92
C TYR A 64 -7.15 -16.79 4.59
N LYS A 65 -7.80 -15.74 4.08
CA LYS A 65 -9.17 -15.36 4.45
C LYS A 65 -10.18 -15.91 3.46
N SER A 66 -9.72 -16.24 2.24
CA SER A 66 -10.45 -16.96 1.20
C SER A 66 -9.50 -17.65 0.25
N GLY A 67 -9.99 -18.65 -0.47
CA GLY A 67 -9.18 -19.47 -1.36
C GLY A 67 -8.30 -20.47 -0.62
N THR A 68 -7.42 -21.14 -1.35
CA THR A 68 -6.49 -22.13 -0.81
C THR A 68 -5.12 -22.01 -1.50
N ASP A 69 -4.11 -22.66 -0.91
CA ASP A 69 -2.75 -22.77 -1.47
C ASP A 69 -2.71 -23.38 -2.87
N GLN A 70 -3.69 -24.21 -3.23
CA GLN A 70 -3.81 -24.85 -4.55
C GLN A 70 -4.44 -23.96 -5.63
N THR A 71 -4.99 -22.80 -5.26
CA THR A 71 -5.65 -21.90 -6.20
C THR A 71 -4.63 -21.31 -7.18
N GLN A 72 -4.89 -21.43 -8.48
CA GLN A 72 -4.07 -20.85 -9.54
C GLN A 72 -4.13 -19.33 -9.50
N VAL A 73 -2.97 -18.67 -9.55
CA VAL A 73 -2.85 -17.21 -9.53
C VAL A 73 -2.65 -16.68 -10.94
N THR A 74 -3.54 -15.78 -11.36
CA THR A 74 -3.48 -15.10 -12.67
C THR A 74 -2.94 -13.67 -12.56
N GLY A 75 -2.94 -13.10 -11.36
CA GLY A 75 -2.41 -11.80 -11.03
C GLY A 75 -2.61 -11.49 -9.56
N ILE A 76 -1.77 -10.62 -9.03
CA ILE A 76 -1.74 -10.25 -7.61
C ILE A 76 -2.10 -8.78 -7.46
N ALA A 77 -3.01 -8.47 -6.53
CA ALA A 77 -3.27 -7.13 -6.04
C ALA A 77 -2.72 -7.00 -4.62
N THR A 78 -1.96 -5.96 -4.31
CA THR A 78 -1.69 -5.55 -2.94
C THR A 78 -2.60 -4.39 -2.57
N THR A 79 -3.03 -4.32 -1.32
CA THR A 79 -3.94 -3.27 -0.84
C THR A 79 -3.84 -3.10 0.67
N PHE A 80 -4.20 -1.92 1.17
CA PHE A 80 -4.36 -1.69 2.60
C PHE A 80 -5.55 -2.49 3.15
N LEU A 81 -6.71 -2.37 2.52
CA LEU A 81 -7.94 -3.09 2.88
C LEU A 81 -8.56 -3.78 1.66
N ALA A 82 -8.92 -5.05 1.79
CA ALA A 82 -9.70 -5.79 0.80
C ALA A 82 -11.19 -5.36 0.86
N THR A 83 -11.48 -4.07 0.58
CA THR A 83 -12.88 -3.59 0.48
C THR A 83 -13.60 -4.25 -0.69
N LEU A 84 -14.93 -4.24 -0.71
CA LEU A 84 -15.70 -4.79 -1.84
C LEU A 84 -15.33 -4.07 -3.17
N ASP A 85 -15.10 -2.74 -3.12
CA ASP A 85 -14.64 -1.98 -4.28
C ASP A 85 -13.25 -2.44 -4.77
N VAL A 86 -12.29 -2.61 -3.87
CA VAL A 86 -10.95 -3.14 -4.21
C VAL A 86 -11.06 -4.52 -4.85
N LEU A 87 -11.86 -5.42 -4.27
CA LEU A 87 -12.09 -6.77 -4.81
C LEU A 87 -12.69 -6.73 -6.22
N GLN A 88 -13.67 -5.85 -6.46
CA GLN A 88 -14.28 -5.64 -7.78
C GLN A 88 -13.27 -5.08 -8.79
N ARG A 89 -12.43 -4.13 -8.39
CA ARG A 89 -11.38 -3.57 -9.25
C ARG A 89 -10.29 -4.59 -9.57
N ALA A 90 -9.91 -5.43 -8.61
CA ALA A 90 -8.98 -6.53 -8.81
C ALA A 90 -9.53 -7.54 -9.82
N GLN A 91 -10.75 -8.02 -9.62
CA GLN A 91 -11.43 -8.96 -10.49
C GLN A 91 -11.52 -8.44 -11.94
N LYS A 92 -11.95 -7.19 -12.13
CA LYS A 92 -12.02 -6.55 -13.47
C LYS A 92 -10.66 -6.48 -14.18
N GLN A 93 -9.56 -6.47 -13.44
CA GLN A 93 -8.20 -6.46 -13.98
C GLN A 93 -7.57 -7.85 -14.11
N GLY A 94 -8.30 -8.92 -13.81
CA GLY A 94 -7.80 -10.29 -13.86
C GLY A 94 -6.83 -10.64 -12.74
N LEU A 95 -6.84 -9.86 -11.64
CA LEU A 95 -6.03 -10.10 -10.44
C LEU A 95 -6.88 -10.90 -9.46
N ASN A 96 -6.58 -12.18 -9.32
CA ASN A 96 -7.40 -13.08 -8.50
C ASN A 96 -6.79 -13.41 -7.13
N MET A 97 -5.56 -12.97 -6.84
CA MET A 97 -4.99 -13.04 -5.50
C MET A 97 -4.84 -11.64 -4.93
N ILE A 98 -5.48 -11.41 -3.79
CA ILE A 98 -5.44 -10.15 -3.07
C ILE A 98 -4.61 -10.33 -1.80
N ILE A 99 -3.50 -9.59 -1.69
CA ILE A 99 -2.67 -9.51 -0.50
C ILE A 99 -3.06 -8.23 0.23
N THR A 100 -3.78 -8.38 1.34
CA THR A 100 -4.31 -7.27 2.13
C THR A 100 -3.55 -7.12 3.44
N HIS A 101 -3.33 -5.88 3.86
CA HIS A 101 -2.70 -5.61 5.15
C HIS A 101 -3.69 -5.78 6.30
N GLU A 102 -4.82 -5.11 6.21
CA GLU A 102 -5.83 -5.09 7.24
C GLU A 102 -6.92 -6.17 7.04
N PRO A 103 -7.78 -6.42 8.07
CA PRO A 103 -8.78 -7.48 8.04
C PRO A 103 -9.73 -7.40 6.85
N THR A 104 -10.14 -8.56 6.35
CA THR A 104 -11.16 -8.68 5.33
C THR A 104 -12.58 -8.51 5.90
N TYR A 105 -12.81 -8.96 7.15
CA TYR A 105 -14.15 -9.10 7.75
C TYR A 105 -14.31 -8.35 9.09
N TYR A 106 -14.06 -7.04 9.11
CA TYR A 106 -14.51 -6.05 10.10
C TYR A 106 -14.06 -6.24 11.55
N ASN A 107 -13.10 -7.12 11.84
CA ASN A 107 -12.43 -7.23 13.13
C ASN A 107 -11.01 -7.79 12.96
N HIS A 108 -10.15 -7.57 13.95
CA HIS A 108 -8.73 -7.89 13.87
C HIS A 108 -8.42 -9.34 13.49
N PHE A 109 -9.21 -10.30 13.97
CA PHE A 109 -8.98 -11.73 13.73
C PHE A 109 -9.69 -12.28 12.50
N ASP A 110 -10.46 -11.46 11.78
CA ASP A 110 -11.35 -11.89 10.70
C ASP A 110 -12.41 -12.91 11.16
N ASP A 111 -12.77 -12.88 12.45
CA ASP A 111 -13.85 -13.68 12.99
C ASP A 111 -15.18 -13.22 12.40
N SER A 112 -15.87 -14.15 11.74
CA SER A 112 -17.12 -13.86 11.03
C SER A 112 -18.37 -14.34 11.77
N ASP A 113 -18.26 -14.92 12.96
CA ASP A 113 -19.41 -15.51 13.68
C ASP A 113 -20.51 -14.48 13.94
N PHE A 114 -20.13 -13.25 14.30
CA PHE A 114 -21.07 -12.16 14.52
C PHE A 114 -21.82 -11.74 13.24
N PHE A 115 -21.25 -11.97 12.06
CA PHE A 115 -21.75 -11.45 10.79
C PHE A 115 -22.51 -12.47 9.93
N GLN A 116 -22.74 -13.70 10.39
CA GLN A 116 -23.28 -14.80 9.59
C GLN A 116 -24.66 -14.53 8.93
N SER A 117 -25.43 -13.59 9.48
CA SER A 117 -26.70 -13.14 8.91
C SER A 117 -26.66 -11.70 8.37
N ASP A 118 -25.50 -11.05 8.40
CA ASP A 118 -25.35 -9.66 7.98
C ASP A 118 -25.29 -9.55 6.44
N PRO A 119 -26.17 -8.76 5.80
CA PRO A 119 -26.23 -8.71 4.33
C PRO A 119 -25.00 -8.09 3.69
N VAL A 120 -24.25 -7.19 4.39
CA VAL A 120 -23.04 -6.58 3.88
C VAL A 120 -21.90 -7.60 3.84
N PHE A 121 -21.74 -8.35 4.92
CA PHE A 121 -20.79 -9.46 4.98
C PHE A 121 -21.10 -10.53 3.93
N LEU A 122 -22.36 -10.97 3.86
CA LEU A 122 -22.78 -12.02 2.91
C LEU A 122 -22.53 -11.60 1.46
N ALA A 123 -22.84 -10.36 1.09
CA ALA A 123 -22.60 -9.85 -0.27
C ALA A 123 -21.10 -9.84 -0.61
N LYS A 124 -20.25 -9.40 0.31
CA LYS A 124 -18.79 -9.42 0.11
C LYS A 124 -18.26 -10.84 -0.01
N LYS A 125 -18.71 -11.73 0.88
CA LYS A 125 -18.31 -13.13 0.87
C LYS A 125 -18.75 -13.84 -0.42
N SER A 126 -20.00 -13.66 -0.85
CA SER A 126 -20.49 -14.22 -2.11
C SER A 126 -19.66 -13.73 -3.31
N PHE A 127 -19.33 -12.45 -3.35
CA PHE A 127 -18.49 -11.91 -4.44
C PHE A 127 -17.11 -12.59 -4.48
N ILE A 128 -16.48 -12.78 -3.33
CA ILE A 128 -15.17 -13.46 -3.23
C ILE A 128 -15.30 -14.91 -3.73
N ASP A 129 -16.31 -15.64 -3.25
CA ASP A 129 -16.53 -17.05 -3.58
C ASP A 129 -16.90 -17.24 -5.07
N GLU A 130 -17.83 -16.45 -5.61
CA GLU A 130 -18.29 -16.51 -7.00
C GLU A 130 -17.16 -16.26 -8.01
N HIS A 131 -16.19 -15.44 -7.65
CA HIS A 131 -15.07 -15.09 -8.53
C HIS A 131 -13.79 -15.86 -8.20
N ASN A 132 -13.82 -16.84 -7.29
CA ASN A 132 -12.69 -17.66 -6.84
C ASN A 132 -11.48 -16.79 -6.45
N LEU A 133 -11.73 -15.71 -5.72
CA LEU A 133 -10.67 -14.81 -5.27
C LEU A 133 -9.93 -15.41 -4.08
N VAL A 134 -8.62 -15.38 -4.12
CA VAL A 134 -7.77 -15.65 -2.96
C VAL A 134 -7.55 -14.35 -2.22
N VAL A 135 -7.85 -14.34 -0.93
CA VAL A 135 -7.50 -13.22 -0.06
C VAL A 135 -6.53 -13.74 1.00
N PHE A 136 -5.32 -13.21 1.00
CA PHE A 136 -4.28 -13.53 1.97
C PHE A 136 -3.93 -12.27 2.76
N ARG A 137 -4.03 -12.33 4.08
CA ARG A 137 -3.60 -11.24 4.95
C ARG A 137 -2.09 -11.31 5.16
N PHE A 138 -1.41 -10.16 5.05
CA PHE A 138 0.02 -10.01 5.25
C PHE A 138 0.29 -8.75 6.08
N HIS A 139 0.20 -8.89 7.38
CA HIS A 139 0.25 -7.82 8.38
C HIS A 139 1.44 -8.02 9.34
N ASP A 140 1.40 -9.08 10.14
CA ASP A 140 2.35 -9.27 11.24
C ASP A 140 3.79 -9.36 10.76
N HIS A 141 4.04 -10.17 9.72
CA HIS A 141 5.40 -10.37 9.20
C HIS A 141 5.84 -9.21 8.31
N TRP A 142 4.90 -8.43 7.74
CA TRP A 142 5.24 -7.22 7.00
C TRP A 142 5.73 -6.11 7.94
N HIS A 143 5.17 -6.01 9.15
CA HIS A 143 5.68 -5.16 10.22
C HIS A 143 6.96 -5.69 10.88
N ARG A 144 7.13 -7.01 10.95
CA ARG A 144 8.30 -7.63 11.60
C ARG A 144 9.50 -7.76 10.67
N THR A 145 9.32 -7.61 9.38
CA THR A 145 10.47 -7.57 8.46
C THR A 145 11.35 -6.36 8.79
N SER A 146 12.66 -6.50 8.63
CA SER A 146 13.57 -5.39 8.95
C SER A 146 14.32 -4.99 7.69
N PRO A 147 14.16 -3.72 7.28
CA PRO A 147 13.29 -2.68 7.87
C PRO A 147 11.80 -2.99 7.71
N ASP A 148 10.94 -2.45 8.60
CA ASP A 148 9.48 -2.60 8.56
C ASP A 148 8.92 -2.16 7.20
N GLY A 149 8.16 -3.05 6.55
CA GLY A 149 7.67 -2.84 5.19
C GLY A 149 6.67 -1.69 5.07
N ILE A 150 5.80 -1.51 6.07
CA ILE A 150 4.85 -0.39 6.10
C ILE A 150 5.61 0.93 6.23
N TYR A 151 6.52 1.04 7.21
CA TYR A 151 7.31 2.26 7.40
C TYR A 151 8.22 2.57 6.21
N GLN A 152 8.76 1.56 5.50
CA GLN A 152 9.55 1.82 4.30
C GLN A 152 8.71 2.53 3.22
N GLY A 153 7.52 2.03 2.94
CA GLY A 153 6.63 2.65 1.95
C GLY A 153 6.17 4.04 2.37
N VAL A 154 5.74 4.21 3.63
CA VAL A 154 5.26 5.51 4.14
C VAL A 154 6.38 6.56 4.15
N VAL A 155 7.57 6.20 4.62
CA VAL A 155 8.72 7.11 4.64
C VAL A 155 9.17 7.49 3.23
N ALA A 156 9.10 6.54 2.28
CA ALA A 156 9.38 6.81 0.87
C ALA A 156 8.35 7.75 0.25
N ASN A 157 7.07 7.50 0.48
CA ASN A 157 5.97 8.31 -0.01
C ASN A 157 6.03 9.77 0.49
N LEU A 158 6.40 9.98 1.77
CA LEU A 158 6.57 11.29 2.38
C LEU A 158 7.92 11.98 2.05
N ASP A 159 8.85 11.32 1.37
CA ASP A 159 10.26 11.78 1.17
C ASP A 159 10.98 12.11 2.49
N TRP A 160 10.76 11.29 3.53
CA TRP A 160 11.25 11.53 4.88
C TRP A 160 12.52 10.75 5.26
N GLN A 161 13.12 9.98 4.34
CA GLN A 161 14.35 9.20 4.58
C GLN A 161 15.48 10.05 5.20
N LYS A 162 15.64 11.27 4.73
CA LYS A 162 16.67 12.22 5.20
C LYS A 162 16.46 12.72 6.62
N TYR A 163 15.25 12.62 7.15
CA TYR A 163 14.89 13.06 8.50
C TYR A 163 14.92 11.93 9.52
N ARG A 164 14.98 10.66 9.06
CA ARG A 164 14.93 9.48 9.92
C ARG A 164 16.14 9.38 10.83
N VAL A 165 15.92 9.07 12.10
CA VAL A 165 16.99 8.80 13.06
C VAL A 165 17.46 7.36 12.88
N GLN A 166 18.75 7.14 12.60
CA GLN A 166 19.27 5.80 12.27
C GLN A 166 19.10 4.75 13.36
N SER A 167 19.05 5.18 14.62
CA SER A 167 18.92 4.28 15.77
C SER A 167 17.48 3.93 16.14
N ASP A 168 16.49 4.58 15.51
CA ASP A 168 15.09 4.40 15.83
C ASP A 168 14.22 4.70 14.60
N GLU A 169 13.63 3.66 14.02
CA GLU A 169 12.87 3.75 12.77
C GLU A 169 11.62 4.63 12.86
N MET A 170 11.10 4.84 14.07
CA MET A 170 9.89 5.63 14.31
C MET A 170 10.18 7.09 14.64
N ILE A 171 11.46 7.49 14.77
CA ILE A 171 11.83 8.85 15.18
C ILE A 171 12.41 9.62 14.00
N PHE A 172 11.98 10.86 13.88
CA PHE A 172 12.42 11.78 12.83
C PHE A 172 12.87 13.11 13.43
N LYS A 173 13.89 13.70 12.82
CA LYS A 173 14.40 15.03 13.19
C LYS A 173 14.29 15.97 12.00
N PHE A 174 13.40 16.92 12.12
CA PHE A 174 13.14 17.96 11.12
C PHE A 174 13.87 19.27 11.44
N PRO A 175 14.01 20.18 10.46
CA PRO A 175 14.18 21.60 10.74
C PRO A 175 13.02 22.12 11.59
N ASP A 176 13.27 23.16 12.38
CA ASP A 176 12.23 23.78 13.20
C ASP A 176 11.04 24.23 12.34
N GLN A 177 9.85 23.78 12.70
CA GLN A 177 8.57 24.13 12.04
C GLN A 177 7.42 24.03 13.05
N SER A 178 6.29 24.68 12.76
CA SER A 178 5.11 24.64 13.63
C SER A 178 4.29 23.37 13.44
N VAL A 179 3.47 23.05 14.43
CA VAL A 179 2.48 21.95 14.36
C VAL A 179 1.49 22.19 13.22
N GLU A 180 1.05 23.46 13.02
CA GLU A 180 0.15 23.83 11.94
C GLU A 180 0.76 23.57 10.56
N GLU A 181 2.03 23.99 10.33
CA GLU A 181 2.73 23.75 9.06
C GLU A 181 2.83 22.24 8.73
N MET A 182 3.12 21.41 9.72
CA MET A 182 3.15 19.95 9.53
C MET A 182 1.76 19.39 9.24
N ALA A 183 0.72 19.83 9.94
CA ALA A 183 -0.65 19.37 9.73
C ALA A 183 -1.17 19.75 8.34
N VAL A 184 -0.88 20.97 7.89
CA VAL A 184 -1.21 21.44 6.52
C VAL A 184 -0.48 20.59 5.49
N TYR A 185 0.84 20.40 5.65
CA TYR A 185 1.63 19.55 4.76
C TYR A 185 1.02 18.15 4.61
N LEU A 186 0.65 17.50 5.73
CA LEU A 186 0.09 16.15 5.70
C LEU A 186 -1.31 16.12 5.07
N SER A 187 -2.14 17.15 5.34
CA SER A 187 -3.47 17.25 4.73
C SER A 187 -3.40 17.43 3.21
N GLU A 188 -2.47 18.25 2.73
CA GLU A 188 -2.23 18.46 1.30
C GLU A 188 -1.61 17.22 0.65
N HIS A 189 -0.63 16.60 1.31
CA HIS A 189 0.07 15.42 0.79
C HIS A 189 -0.88 14.22 0.58
N TYR A 190 -1.77 13.97 1.54
CA TYR A 190 -2.74 12.88 1.46
C TYR A 190 -4.05 13.27 0.75
N ASP A 191 -4.21 14.52 0.34
CA ASP A 191 -5.46 15.06 -0.23
C ASP A 191 -6.69 14.66 0.62
N THR A 192 -6.60 14.90 1.93
CA THR A 192 -7.56 14.38 2.90
C THR A 192 -8.09 15.46 3.86
N TYR A 193 -9.35 15.28 4.30
CA TYR A 193 -9.94 16.00 5.41
C TYR A 193 -9.79 15.28 6.77
N SER A 194 -9.14 14.12 6.77
CA SER A 194 -9.00 13.27 7.98
C SER A 194 -7.95 13.77 8.97
N VAL A 195 -7.13 14.77 8.60
CA VAL A 195 -6.12 15.32 9.52
C VAL A 195 -6.77 16.07 10.66
N ARG A 196 -6.51 15.60 11.88
CA ARG A 196 -6.97 16.21 13.14
C ARG A 196 -5.79 16.42 14.08
N VAL A 197 -5.78 17.52 14.81
CA VAL A 197 -4.65 17.92 15.65
C VAL A 197 -5.09 18.14 17.10
N VAL A 198 -4.24 17.71 18.03
CA VAL A 198 -4.34 18.04 19.47
C VAL A 198 -3.02 18.70 19.88
N GLY A 199 -3.10 19.89 20.42
CA GLY A 199 -1.94 20.70 20.83
C GLY A 199 -2.06 22.16 20.37
N ASP A 200 -0.99 22.93 20.63
CA ASP A 200 -0.91 24.33 20.19
C ASP A 200 -0.43 24.38 18.71
N PRO A 201 -1.22 24.95 17.78
CA PRO A 201 -0.83 25.05 16.38
C PRO A 201 0.48 25.82 16.17
N THR A 202 0.78 26.78 17.04
CA THR A 202 1.98 27.62 16.95
C THR A 202 3.22 27.00 17.60
N MET A 203 3.08 25.85 18.27
CA MET A 203 4.20 25.15 18.90
C MET A 203 5.22 24.75 17.84
N VAL A 204 6.44 25.28 17.96
CA VAL A 204 7.57 24.92 17.08
C VAL A 204 8.20 23.63 17.60
N PHE A 205 8.46 22.70 16.71
CA PHE A 205 9.08 21.40 17.03
C PHE A 205 10.17 21.04 16.02
N SER A 206 11.01 20.08 16.40
CA SER A 206 11.98 19.44 15.50
C SER A 206 12.04 17.91 15.67
N LYS A 207 11.43 17.36 16.71
CA LYS A 207 11.49 15.93 17.06
C LYS A 207 10.09 15.32 16.96
N LEU A 208 9.96 14.40 16.03
CA LEU A 208 8.69 13.76 15.68
C LEU A 208 8.81 12.25 15.83
N ALA A 209 7.77 11.61 16.40
CA ALA A 209 7.55 10.18 16.29
C ALA A 209 6.39 9.87 15.34
N MET A 210 6.50 8.76 14.61
CA MET A 210 5.40 8.21 13.82
C MET A 210 4.94 6.89 14.45
N ALA A 211 3.62 6.75 14.62
CA ALA A 211 2.94 5.52 15.05
C ALA A 211 1.84 5.22 14.02
N ALA A 212 2.23 4.60 12.91
CA ALA A 212 1.31 4.24 11.83
C ALA A 212 0.21 3.28 12.33
N GLY A 213 -0.92 3.27 11.66
CA GLY A 213 -2.04 2.40 11.98
C GLY A 213 -2.70 2.66 13.33
N ALA A 214 -3.01 1.58 14.04
CA ALA A 214 -3.70 1.56 15.33
C ALA A 214 -2.91 0.77 16.41
N PRO A 215 -1.70 1.18 16.80
CA PRO A 215 -0.86 0.41 17.74
C PRO A 215 -1.38 0.43 19.18
N GLY A 216 -2.45 1.16 19.46
CA GLY A 216 -3.06 1.32 20.76
C GLY A 216 -2.46 2.44 21.62
N SER A 217 -3.26 2.93 22.56
CA SER A 217 -2.94 4.12 23.37
C SER A 217 -1.68 3.97 24.20
N GLN A 218 -1.41 2.77 24.75
CA GLN A 218 -0.22 2.55 25.54
C GLN A 218 1.07 2.73 24.73
N ALA A 219 1.11 2.20 23.48
CA ALA A 219 2.25 2.37 22.60
C ALA A 219 2.44 3.85 22.21
N GLN A 220 1.36 4.53 21.89
CA GLN A 220 1.36 5.95 21.54
C GLN A 220 1.84 6.84 22.71
N ILE A 221 1.33 6.61 23.92
CA ILE A 221 1.73 7.34 25.13
C ILE A 221 3.19 7.03 25.48
N ASN A 222 3.65 5.79 25.27
CA ASN A 222 5.06 5.43 25.47
C ASN A 222 6.01 6.22 24.56
N LEU A 223 5.61 6.52 23.32
CA LEU A 223 6.37 7.42 22.44
C LEU A 223 6.28 8.87 22.92
N LEU A 224 5.08 9.36 23.19
CA LEU A 224 4.85 10.76 23.58
C LEU A 224 5.55 11.16 24.90
N ARG A 225 5.71 10.25 25.87
CA ARG A 225 6.37 10.57 27.14
C ARG A 225 7.89 10.67 27.05
N ARG A 226 8.50 10.29 25.90
CA ARG A 226 9.94 10.43 25.67
C ARG A 226 10.33 11.91 25.56
N ASP A 227 11.53 12.25 26.03
CA ASP A 227 12.08 13.62 25.96
C ASP A 227 12.53 13.99 24.53
N ASP A 228 12.80 12.96 23.72
CA ASP A 228 13.20 13.13 22.31
C ASP A 228 12.01 13.06 21.33
N VAL A 229 10.77 13.18 21.82
CA VAL A 229 9.53 13.26 21.03
C VAL A 229 8.73 14.48 21.46
N GLU A 230 8.48 15.40 20.54
CA GLU A 230 7.69 16.61 20.76
C GLU A 230 6.29 16.44 20.16
N ILE A 231 6.19 15.82 18.98
CA ILE A 231 4.90 15.48 18.38
C ILE A 231 4.83 14.01 17.98
N LEU A 232 3.61 13.48 17.96
CA LEU A 232 3.30 12.16 17.45
C LEU A 232 2.38 12.30 16.23
N ILE A 233 2.76 11.69 15.11
CA ILE A 233 1.84 11.41 14.01
C ILE A 233 1.35 9.99 14.18
N ALA A 234 0.02 9.80 14.15
CA ALA A 234 -0.59 8.47 14.26
C ALA A 234 -1.72 8.30 13.24
N GLY A 235 -2.01 7.04 12.91
CA GLY A 235 -3.14 6.69 12.07
C GLY A 235 -4.45 6.98 12.78
N GLU A 236 -4.76 6.21 13.81
CA GLU A 236 -5.93 6.40 14.66
C GLU A 236 -5.60 6.17 16.14
N THR A 237 -6.51 6.60 17.02
CA THR A 237 -6.34 6.51 18.47
C THR A 237 -7.67 6.47 19.19
N HIS A 238 -7.67 6.03 20.44
CA HIS A 238 -8.77 6.22 21.36
C HIS A 238 -8.77 7.65 21.92
N GLU A 239 -9.81 8.44 21.59
CA GLU A 239 -9.87 9.86 21.96
C GLU A 239 -9.87 10.09 23.47
N TRP A 240 -10.53 9.22 24.24
CA TRP A 240 -10.58 9.32 25.70
C TRP A 240 -9.29 8.83 26.43
N GLU A 241 -8.28 8.38 25.69
CA GLU A 241 -7.00 7.92 26.23
C GLU A 241 -5.86 8.83 25.75
N THR A 242 -5.28 8.57 24.58
CA THR A 242 -4.10 9.29 24.10
C THR A 242 -4.37 10.77 23.89
N VAL A 243 -5.54 11.14 23.34
CA VAL A 243 -5.90 12.54 23.12
C VAL A 243 -6.00 13.29 24.44
N GLU A 244 -6.64 12.70 25.46
CA GLU A 244 -6.73 13.32 26.79
C GLU A 244 -5.36 13.43 27.46
N TRP A 245 -4.50 12.42 27.31
CA TRP A 245 -3.11 12.51 27.79
C TRP A 245 -2.36 13.69 27.17
N VAL A 246 -2.51 13.93 25.85
CA VAL A 246 -1.88 15.08 25.17
C VAL A 246 -2.46 16.39 25.67
N ARG A 247 -3.77 16.48 25.83
CA ARG A 247 -4.46 17.69 26.39
C ARG A 247 -3.93 18.03 27.76
N ASP A 248 -3.78 17.04 28.64
CA ASP A 248 -3.24 17.23 29.97
C ASP A 248 -1.77 17.65 29.95
N ALA A 249 -0.98 17.08 29.03
CA ALA A 249 0.41 17.48 28.85
C ALA A 249 0.52 18.97 28.41
N VAL A 250 -0.31 19.41 27.47
CA VAL A 250 -0.41 20.81 27.03
C VAL A 250 -0.83 21.72 28.19
N THR A 251 -1.83 21.32 28.95
CA THR A 251 -2.31 22.09 30.13
C THR A 251 -1.22 22.24 31.18
N GLN A 252 -0.32 21.25 31.30
CA GLN A 252 0.83 21.30 32.20
C GLN A 252 2.01 22.13 31.61
N GLY A 253 1.86 22.75 30.45
CA GLY A 253 2.91 23.51 29.76
C GLY A 253 3.98 22.65 29.13
N ARG A 254 3.74 21.35 28.91
CA ARG A 254 4.66 20.46 28.22
C ARG A 254 4.58 20.68 26.70
N LYS A 255 5.71 20.63 26.04
CA LYS A 255 5.84 20.74 24.58
C LYS A 255 5.44 19.42 23.93
N LYS A 256 4.13 19.19 23.80
CA LYS A 256 3.56 17.97 23.19
C LYS A 256 2.40 18.31 22.27
N ALA A 257 2.30 17.59 21.14
CA ALA A 257 1.15 17.62 20.25
C ALA A 257 0.96 16.25 19.58
N MET A 258 -0.21 16.02 19.00
CA MET A 258 -0.54 14.82 18.22
C MET A 258 -1.27 15.23 16.94
N ILE A 259 -0.89 14.62 15.83
CA ILE A 259 -1.54 14.74 14.53
C ILE A 259 -2.07 13.38 14.13
N LEU A 260 -3.37 13.28 13.88
CA LEU A 260 -4.03 12.08 13.38
C LEU A 260 -4.25 12.25 11.88
N VAL A 261 -3.79 11.29 11.08
CA VAL A 261 -3.87 11.33 9.61
C VAL A 261 -4.87 10.34 9.02
N GLY A 262 -5.44 9.45 9.84
CA GLY A 262 -6.26 8.32 9.41
C GLY A 262 -5.44 7.04 9.21
N HIS A 263 -6.04 5.90 9.50
CA HIS A 263 -5.36 4.60 9.46
C HIS A 263 -4.84 4.32 8.04
N ALA A 264 -5.71 4.36 7.04
CA ALA A 264 -5.34 4.11 5.65
C ALA A 264 -4.18 5.01 5.19
N ASN A 265 -4.27 6.32 5.40
CA ASN A 265 -3.23 7.27 5.00
C ASN A 265 -1.88 6.99 5.66
N SER A 266 -1.88 6.44 6.88
CA SER A 266 -0.66 6.14 7.62
C SER A 266 0.03 4.84 7.21
N GLU A 267 -0.61 3.95 6.40
CA GLU A 267 -0.09 2.63 6.07
C GLU A 267 -0.21 2.22 4.59
N GLU A 268 -1.12 2.83 3.84
CA GLU A 268 -1.43 2.39 2.46
C GLU A 268 -0.20 2.38 1.55
N ALA A 269 0.69 3.37 1.65
CA ALA A 269 1.94 3.42 0.90
C ALA A 269 2.88 2.24 1.19
N GLY A 270 2.77 1.62 2.37
CA GLY A 270 3.46 0.37 2.70
C GLY A 270 3.00 -0.81 1.86
N MET A 271 1.76 -0.81 1.39
CA MET A 271 1.24 -1.85 0.50
C MET A 271 1.53 -1.58 -0.98
N GLU A 272 1.75 -0.33 -1.37
CA GLU A 272 2.37 0.00 -2.66
C GLU A 272 3.81 -0.53 -2.70
N TYR A 273 4.58 -0.26 -1.67
CA TYR A 273 5.93 -0.83 -1.51
C TYR A 273 5.92 -2.38 -1.48
N CYS A 274 4.89 -3.01 -0.90
CA CYS A 274 4.72 -4.46 -0.94
C CYS A 274 4.59 -4.98 -2.38
N ALA A 275 3.87 -4.28 -3.27
CA ALA A 275 3.79 -4.66 -4.69
C ALA A 275 5.16 -4.61 -5.37
N GLU A 276 5.95 -3.58 -5.11
CA GLU A 276 7.31 -3.45 -5.63
C GLU A 276 8.21 -4.58 -5.09
N TRP A 277 8.16 -4.84 -3.79
CA TRP A 277 8.92 -5.89 -3.13
C TRP A 277 8.59 -7.28 -3.69
N LEU A 278 7.30 -7.62 -3.83
CA LEU A 278 6.85 -8.87 -4.46
C LEU A 278 7.34 -8.98 -5.90
N SER A 279 7.29 -7.89 -6.66
CA SER A 279 7.79 -7.83 -8.03
C SER A 279 9.29 -8.08 -8.13
N GLY A 280 10.03 -7.99 -7.03
CA GLY A 280 11.44 -8.35 -6.94
C GLY A 280 11.70 -9.83 -7.23
N PHE A 281 10.81 -10.74 -6.84
CA PHE A 281 11.01 -12.19 -6.92
C PHE A 281 9.85 -12.99 -7.55
N ILE A 282 8.65 -12.44 -7.74
CA ILE A 282 7.55 -13.05 -8.50
C ILE A 282 7.50 -12.39 -9.88
N LYS A 283 7.68 -13.16 -10.94
CA LYS A 283 7.79 -12.67 -12.33
C LYS A 283 6.73 -13.26 -13.28
N ASP A 284 6.00 -14.27 -12.81
CA ASP A 284 5.15 -15.09 -13.67
C ASP A 284 3.77 -14.48 -13.92
N VAL A 285 3.35 -13.52 -13.08
CA VAL A 285 2.03 -12.87 -13.13
C VAL A 285 2.16 -11.37 -12.89
N PRO A 286 1.20 -10.54 -13.37
CA PRO A 286 1.17 -9.12 -13.06
C PRO A 286 0.92 -8.89 -11.56
N ILE A 287 1.63 -7.92 -10.99
CA ILE A 287 1.44 -7.46 -9.60
C ILE A 287 1.10 -5.98 -9.66
N LYS A 288 0.03 -5.58 -8.96
CA LYS A 288 -0.43 -4.19 -8.92
C LYS A 288 -0.85 -3.80 -7.52
N PHE A 289 -0.49 -2.60 -7.13
CA PHE A 289 -1.10 -1.94 -5.98
C PHE A 289 -2.48 -1.40 -6.37
N LEU A 290 -3.49 -1.65 -5.52
CA LEU A 290 -4.84 -1.12 -5.64
C LEU A 290 -5.19 -0.36 -4.35
N PRO A 291 -5.20 0.97 -4.37
CA PRO A 291 -5.48 1.74 -3.16
C PRO A 291 -6.91 1.49 -2.67
N ALA A 292 -7.06 1.36 -1.35
CA ALA A 292 -8.36 1.36 -0.70
C ALA A 292 -8.89 2.80 -0.56
N GLY A 293 -7.97 3.74 -0.37
CA GLY A 293 -8.23 5.16 -0.23
C GLY A 293 -8.78 5.57 1.14
N ASP A 294 -8.81 6.87 1.39
CA ASP A 294 -9.43 7.44 2.60
C ASP A 294 -10.97 7.35 2.47
N PRO A 295 -11.66 6.64 3.39
CA PRO A 295 -13.12 6.52 3.34
C PRO A 295 -13.84 7.78 3.83
N PHE A 296 -13.13 8.72 4.44
CA PHE A 296 -13.73 9.89 5.07
C PHE A 296 -13.78 11.08 4.12
N TRP A 297 -14.83 11.84 4.25
CA TRP A 297 -14.98 13.14 3.62
C TRP A 297 -15.46 14.15 4.66
N GLY A 298 -15.17 15.43 4.50
CA GLY A 298 -15.62 16.50 5.37
C GLY A 298 -16.55 17.46 4.65
N PRO A 299 -17.50 18.10 5.35
CA PRO A 299 -18.29 19.18 4.76
C PRO A 299 -17.36 20.33 4.38
N SER A 300 -17.56 20.90 3.19
CA SER A 300 -16.91 22.16 2.82
C SER A 300 -17.33 23.26 3.79
N LYS A 301 -16.36 24.02 4.33
CA LYS A 301 -16.61 25.18 5.17
C LYS A 301 -17.09 26.36 4.35
#